data_33fac9d608f5d31f123d39a74e378c43
#
_entry.id   33fac9d608f5d31f123d39a74e378c43
#
_cell.length_a   1.000
_cell.length_b   1.000
_cell.length_c   1.000
_cell.angle_alpha   90.00
_cell.angle_beta   90.00
_cell.angle_gamma   90.00
#
_symmetry.space_group_name_H-M   'P 1'
#
loop_
_entity.id
_entity.type
_entity.pdbx_description
1 polymer ?
#
loop_
_entity_poly.entity_id
_entity_poly.type
_entity_poly.pdbx_seq_one_letter_code
_entity_poly.pdbx_strand_id
1 'polypeptide(L)'
;MKRICIQPCADCGSKYCPCHLAYSGDCIQCSLIQGSKTCDCIWQGVCVYNELQHNRNASCNQKIEELCKVELKKELLKDIYLLEIKASKNLLEELLNPGSYILLRAKSETDSKYNVPISVMDIDVENQILKVIIKEVGHKTKSLLNFDEVWVRGPYLNGVLGLKEFKLTANQNVAVILSGLSQVNAPKIIKYILKNNNHVEVFVDTRRTILDEVIDKIKELNVNIHFLNIKEDESLIKDYIRRNNVELVYSGGFNSFNKEIMNLVDSIDENIKFAIANNNLIVCAEGICGGCTVVVNGKRIKSCKAQINGRDYLKNLK
;
A
#
# COMPACT_ATOMS: atom_id res chain seq x y z
N MET A 1 18.61 4.91 22.61
CA MET A 1 17.52 4.25 21.86
C MET A 1 16.52 5.30 21.41
N LYS A 2 16.47 5.64 20.12
CA LYS A 2 15.40 6.52 19.60
C LYS A 2 14.09 5.72 19.69
N ARG A 3 13.15 6.14 20.54
CA ARG A 3 11.79 5.59 20.54
C ARG A 3 11.15 5.90 19.19
N ILE A 4 11.04 4.91 18.31
CA ILE A 4 10.37 5.07 17.03
C ILE A 4 8.88 5.08 17.31
N CYS A 5 8.28 6.25 17.18
CA CYS A 5 6.84 6.41 17.37
C CYS A 5 6.10 5.65 16.27
N ILE A 6 5.30 4.68 16.66
CA ILE A 6 4.43 3.92 15.74
C ILE A 6 3.28 4.83 15.37
N GLN A 7 3.19 5.20 14.11
CA GLN A 7 2.03 5.93 13.60
C GLN A 7 0.86 4.96 13.43
N PRO A 8 -0.21 5.03 14.25
CA PRO A 8 -1.40 4.21 14.03
C PRO A 8 -2.23 4.69 12.84
N CYS A 9 -1.97 5.89 12.30
CA CYS A 9 -2.64 6.46 11.14
C CYS A 9 -1.61 6.74 10.03
N ALA A 10 -1.92 6.32 8.79
CA ALA A 10 -1.05 6.50 7.63
C ALA A 10 -0.84 7.98 7.24
N ASP A 11 -1.84 8.84 7.47
CA ASP A 11 -1.78 10.28 7.13
C ASP A 11 -1.20 11.14 8.26
N CYS A 12 -1.03 10.60 9.48
CA CYS A 12 -0.56 11.36 10.63
C CYS A 12 0.83 11.98 10.37
N GLY A 13 0.94 13.26 10.61
CA GLY A 13 2.18 14.03 10.40
C GLY A 13 2.48 14.36 8.94
N SER A 14 1.61 14.01 8.00
CA SER A 14 1.70 14.47 6.61
C SER A 14 0.92 15.77 6.41
N LYS A 15 1.08 16.39 5.22
CA LYS A 15 0.27 17.56 4.83
C LYS A 15 -1.23 17.27 4.70
N TYR A 16 -1.65 16.01 4.80
CA TYR A 16 -3.05 15.57 4.76
C TYR A 16 -3.67 15.42 6.15
N CYS A 17 -2.92 15.82 7.19
CA CYS A 17 -3.37 15.86 8.57
C CYS A 17 -3.42 17.34 9.06
N PRO A 18 -4.53 17.73 9.77
CA PRO A 18 -5.72 16.97 10.15
C PRO A 18 -6.68 16.68 8.99
N CYS A 19 -7.22 15.47 8.98
CA CYS A 19 -8.15 14.99 7.95
C CYS A 19 -9.62 15.04 8.43
N HIS A 20 -10.56 14.60 7.59
CA HIS A 20 -11.99 14.55 7.93
C HIS A 20 -12.29 13.85 9.25
N LEU A 21 -11.54 12.80 9.62
CA LEU A 21 -11.72 12.11 10.90
C LEU A 21 -11.35 12.99 12.10
N ALA A 22 -10.42 13.92 11.95
CA ALA A 22 -10.11 14.87 13.01
C ALA A 22 -11.26 15.87 13.21
N TYR A 23 -11.84 16.35 12.11
CA TYR A 23 -12.98 17.27 12.18
C TYR A 23 -14.26 16.62 12.72
N SER A 24 -14.48 15.32 12.46
CA SER A 24 -15.64 14.58 12.96
C SER A 24 -15.49 14.05 14.40
N GLY A 25 -14.31 14.21 15.02
CA GLY A 25 -14.05 13.63 16.35
C GLY A 25 -13.57 12.17 16.32
N ASP A 26 -13.37 11.58 15.14
CA ASP A 26 -13.00 10.15 14.94
C ASP A 26 -11.52 9.96 14.66
N CYS A 27 -10.66 10.90 15.03
CA CYS A 27 -9.21 10.81 14.75
C CYS A 27 -8.61 9.53 15.34
N ILE A 28 -7.96 8.71 14.53
CA ILE A 28 -7.36 7.44 14.96
C ILE A 28 -6.18 7.68 15.94
N GLN A 29 -5.47 8.81 15.80
CA GLN A 29 -4.23 9.10 16.53
C GLN A 29 -4.49 9.85 17.85
N CYS A 30 -5.50 10.69 17.93
CA CYS A 30 -5.62 11.68 19.01
C CYS A 30 -6.81 11.39 19.91
N SER A 31 -6.55 11.00 21.17
CA SER A 31 -7.57 10.76 22.19
C SER A 31 -8.32 12.03 22.61
N LEU A 32 -7.64 13.20 22.61
CA LEU A 32 -8.31 14.48 22.90
C LEU A 32 -9.39 14.81 21.88
N ILE A 33 -9.11 14.57 20.59
CA ILE A 33 -10.12 14.74 19.53
C ILE A 33 -11.28 13.75 19.70
N GLN A 34 -10.99 12.54 20.20
CA GLN A 34 -12.01 11.52 20.52
C GLN A 34 -12.79 11.82 21.80
N GLY A 35 -12.56 12.95 22.47
CA GLY A 35 -13.27 13.39 23.65
C GLY A 35 -12.63 13.01 24.99
N SER A 36 -11.43 12.47 25.01
CA SER A 36 -10.70 12.23 26.26
C SER A 36 -10.31 13.54 26.93
N LYS A 37 -10.30 13.55 28.27
CA LYS A 37 -9.91 14.74 29.06
C LYS A 37 -8.39 14.97 29.07
N THR A 38 -7.61 13.92 28.86
CA THR A 38 -6.14 13.94 28.92
C THR A 38 -5.55 13.34 27.67
N CYS A 39 -4.36 13.85 27.26
CA CYS A 39 -3.60 13.30 26.16
C CYS A 39 -2.79 12.07 26.60
N ASP A 40 -2.98 10.94 25.92
CA ASP A 40 -2.22 9.70 26.10
C ASP A 40 -1.29 9.41 24.92
N CYS A 41 -1.17 10.34 23.99
CA CYS A 41 -0.45 10.19 22.75
C CYS A 41 1.07 10.12 22.97
N ILE A 42 1.70 9.11 22.37
CA ILE A 42 3.18 8.96 22.34
C ILE A 42 3.79 9.55 21.05
N TRP A 43 3.00 10.17 20.21
CA TRP A 43 3.42 10.78 18.96
C TRP A 43 4.37 11.95 19.20
N GLN A 44 5.52 11.98 18.50
CA GLN A 44 6.55 13.00 18.64
C GLN A 44 6.63 13.96 17.44
N GLY A 45 5.69 13.86 16.51
CA GLY A 45 5.57 14.77 15.37
C GLY A 45 4.64 15.94 15.66
N VAL A 46 4.13 16.57 14.59
CA VAL A 46 3.17 17.67 14.67
C VAL A 46 1.90 17.22 15.40
N CYS A 47 1.49 17.94 16.41
CA CYS A 47 0.32 17.60 17.23
C CYS A 47 -0.97 17.84 16.45
N VAL A 48 -1.71 16.77 16.15
CA VAL A 48 -2.96 16.82 15.39
C VAL A 48 -4.02 17.71 16.06
N TYR A 49 -4.09 17.67 17.41
CA TYR A 49 -5.03 18.51 18.16
C TYR A 49 -4.70 20.00 18.01
N ASN A 50 -3.43 20.36 18.16
CA ASN A 50 -3.02 21.76 17.99
C ASN A 50 -3.27 22.24 16.56
N GLU A 51 -2.91 21.45 15.55
CA GLU A 51 -3.18 21.78 14.15
C GLU A 51 -4.69 21.98 13.90
N LEU A 52 -5.54 21.11 14.46
CA LEU A 52 -6.98 21.24 14.32
C LEU A 52 -7.51 22.53 14.97
N GLN A 53 -6.97 22.91 16.13
CA GLN A 53 -7.37 24.15 16.82
C GLN A 53 -6.89 25.41 16.09
N HIS A 54 -5.67 25.37 15.51
CA HIS A 54 -5.15 26.50 14.73
C HIS A 54 -5.86 26.67 13.40
N ASN A 55 -6.28 25.57 12.77
CA ASN A 55 -6.99 25.57 11.49
C ASN A 55 -8.49 25.83 11.63
N ARG A 56 -8.91 26.63 12.60
CA ARG A 56 -10.33 26.97 12.88
C ARG A 56 -11.14 27.13 11.59
N ASN A 57 -12.04 26.19 11.30
CA ASN A 57 -12.92 26.19 10.12
C ASN A 57 -12.24 26.26 8.75
N ALA A 58 -10.92 26.10 8.67
CA ALA A 58 -10.26 25.90 7.40
C ALA A 58 -10.61 24.52 6.83
N SER A 59 -10.79 24.42 5.52
CA SER A 59 -10.95 23.14 4.86
C SER A 59 -9.73 22.25 5.18
N CYS A 60 -9.97 20.99 5.54
CA CYS A 60 -8.89 20.04 5.71
C CYS A 60 -8.10 19.89 4.40
N ASN A 61 -6.80 19.62 4.51
CA ASN A 61 -5.96 19.41 3.33
C ASN A 61 -6.52 18.25 2.49
N GLN A 62 -6.96 18.56 1.29
CA GLN A 62 -7.55 17.59 0.38
C GLN A 62 -6.47 16.85 -0.40
N LYS A 63 -6.75 15.61 -0.73
CA LYS A 63 -5.94 14.86 -1.69
C LYS A 63 -5.94 15.57 -3.04
N ILE A 64 -4.83 15.46 -3.77
CA ILE A 64 -4.73 15.96 -5.14
C ILE A 64 -5.76 15.19 -5.97
N GLU A 65 -6.58 15.90 -6.74
CA GLU A 65 -7.51 15.32 -7.71
C GLU A 65 -7.36 16.07 -9.03
N GLU A 66 -7.01 15.35 -10.08
CA GLU A 66 -6.75 15.94 -11.39
C GLU A 66 -7.27 15.05 -12.52
N LEU A 67 -7.72 15.66 -13.60
CA LEU A 67 -8.08 14.98 -14.84
C LEU A 67 -6.80 14.73 -15.65
N CYS A 68 -6.48 13.47 -15.86
CA CYS A 68 -5.24 13.02 -16.47
C CYS A 68 -5.50 12.31 -17.80
N LYS A 69 -4.63 12.54 -18.77
CA LYS A 69 -4.65 11.85 -20.05
C LYS A 69 -4.02 10.46 -19.91
N VAL A 70 -4.63 9.46 -20.54
CA VAL A 70 -4.08 8.11 -20.71
C VAL A 70 -3.25 8.12 -21.99
N GLU A 71 -1.92 8.07 -21.86
CA GLU A 71 -1.00 8.09 -23.00
C GLU A 71 -0.85 6.72 -23.67
N LEU A 72 -0.95 5.66 -22.87
CA LEU A 72 -0.89 4.28 -23.34
C LEU A 72 -1.93 3.43 -22.62
N LYS A 73 -2.64 2.62 -23.40
CA LYS A 73 -3.48 1.52 -22.92
C LYS A 73 -3.12 0.25 -23.66
N LYS A 74 -2.57 -0.74 -22.96
CA LYS A 74 -2.11 -2.01 -23.52
C LYS A 74 -2.74 -3.17 -22.77
N GLU A 75 -3.41 -4.07 -23.46
CA GLU A 75 -3.84 -5.36 -22.90
C GLU A 75 -2.62 -6.27 -22.74
N LEU A 76 -2.36 -6.72 -21.51
CA LEU A 76 -1.25 -7.60 -21.17
C LEU A 76 -1.66 -9.06 -21.24
N LEU A 77 -2.82 -9.33 -20.69
CA LEU A 77 -3.51 -10.62 -20.67
C LEU A 77 -5.00 -10.35 -20.77
N LYS A 78 -5.80 -11.38 -20.98
CA LYS A 78 -7.26 -11.24 -21.02
C LYS A 78 -7.76 -10.48 -19.79
N ASP A 79 -8.47 -9.40 -20.03
CA ASP A 79 -9.07 -8.51 -19.02
C ASP A 79 -8.06 -7.83 -18.08
N ILE A 80 -6.75 -7.79 -18.43
CA ILE A 80 -5.70 -7.14 -17.65
C ILE A 80 -4.98 -6.12 -18.53
N TYR A 81 -5.00 -4.85 -18.12
CA TYR A 81 -4.52 -3.73 -18.90
C TYR A 81 -3.47 -2.92 -18.16
N LEU A 82 -2.39 -2.58 -18.85
CA LEU A 82 -1.45 -1.54 -18.43
C LEU A 82 -1.97 -0.19 -18.92
N LEU A 83 -2.00 0.80 -18.03
CA LEU A 83 -2.22 2.20 -18.37
C LEU A 83 -0.99 3.02 -18.01
N GLU A 84 -0.55 3.88 -18.93
CA GLU A 84 0.38 4.98 -18.67
C GLU A 84 -0.42 6.27 -18.64
N ILE A 85 -0.40 6.96 -17.52
CA ILE A 85 -1.23 8.13 -17.25
C ILE A 85 -0.31 9.33 -17.05
N LYS A 86 -0.57 10.41 -17.79
CA LYS A 86 0.14 11.68 -17.64
C LYS A 86 -0.38 12.41 -16.42
N ALA A 87 0.43 12.52 -15.38
CA ALA A 87 0.05 13.11 -14.10
C ALA A 87 1.00 14.25 -13.69
N SER A 88 0.55 15.15 -12.82
CA SER A 88 1.36 16.25 -12.34
C SER A 88 2.58 15.76 -11.53
N LYS A 89 3.70 16.47 -11.65
CA LYS A 89 4.92 16.16 -10.90
C LYS A 89 4.66 16.12 -9.39
N ASN A 90 3.83 17.03 -8.88
CA ASN A 90 3.45 17.09 -7.47
C ASN A 90 2.76 15.80 -7.00
N LEU A 91 1.80 15.27 -7.76
CA LEU A 91 1.14 14.00 -7.43
C LEU A 91 2.13 12.82 -7.50
N LEU A 92 2.98 12.77 -8.52
CA LEU A 92 3.95 11.70 -8.71
C LEU A 92 4.97 11.62 -7.58
N GLU A 93 5.52 12.77 -7.14
CA GLU A 93 6.45 12.83 -6.01
C GLU A 93 5.83 12.31 -4.71
N GLU A 94 4.57 12.64 -4.46
CA GLU A 94 3.81 12.12 -3.30
C GLU A 94 3.56 10.61 -3.37
N LEU A 95 3.43 10.07 -4.58
CA LEU A 95 3.21 8.64 -4.81
C LEU A 95 4.48 7.78 -4.68
N LEU A 96 5.67 8.37 -4.54
CA LEU A 96 6.92 7.64 -4.32
C LEU A 96 6.95 6.90 -2.97
N ASN A 97 6.07 7.23 -2.04
CA ASN A 97 5.97 6.53 -0.77
C ASN A 97 5.58 5.05 -0.97
N PRO A 98 6.23 4.11 -0.25
CA PRO A 98 5.85 2.69 -0.33
C PRO A 98 4.42 2.50 0.16
N GLY A 99 3.69 1.60 -0.48
CA GLY A 99 2.28 1.37 -0.18
C GLY A 99 1.33 2.48 -0.60
N SER A 100 1.78 3.52 -1.33
CA SER A 100 0.87 4.49 -1.91
C SER A 100 0.07 3.87 -3.05
N TYR A 101 -1.20 4.28 -3.14
CA TYR A 101 -2.14 3.93 -4.21
C TYR A 101 -2.97 5.17 -4.57
N ILE A 102 -3.74 5.06 -5.63
CA ILE A 102 -4.62 6.11 -6.12
C ILE A 102 -6.06 5.61 -6.20
N LEU A 103 -6.98 6.54 -6.28
CA LEU A 103 -8.34 6.28 -6.74
C LEU A 103 -8.48 6.78 -8.17
N LEU A 104 -8.94 5.90 -9.06
CA LEU A 104 -9.25 6.23 -10.45
C LEU A 104 -10.76 6.27 -10.67
N ARG A 105 -11.19 7.17 -11.55
CA ARG A 105 -12.57 7.31 -12.00
C ARG A 105 -12.58 7.68 -13.47
N ALA A 106 -13.50 7.10 -14.24
CA ALA A 106 -13.68 7.49 -15.65
C ALA A 106 -14.05 8.97 -15.76
N LYS A 107 -13.64 9.64 -16.84
CA LYS A 107 -13.92 11.07 -17.09
C LYS A 107 -15.41 11.40 -17.01
N SER A 108 -16.26 10.52 -17.54
CA SER A 108 -17.72 10.71 -17.54
C SER A 108 -18.37 10.67 -16.16
N GLU A 109 -17.67 10.12 -15.17
CA GLU A 109 -18.19 9.91 -13.83
C GLU A 109 -17.83 11.08 -12.93
N THR A 110 -18.83 11.83 -12.48
CA THR A 110 -18.64 13.00 -11.60
C THR A 110 -18.68 12.64 -10.13
N ASP A 111 -19.31 11.52 -9.77
CA ASP A 111 -19.51 11.09 -8.39
C ASP A 111 -18.35 10.21 -7.89
N SER A 112 -17.81 10.56 -6.73
CA SER A 112 -16.71 9.83 -6.08
C SER A 112 -17.04 8.37 -5.73
N LYS A 113 -18.33 7.96 -5.72
CA LYS A 113 -18.72 6.56 -5.54
C LYS A 113 -18.23 5.64 -6.66
N TYR A 114 -17.90 6.20 -7.83
CA TYR A 114 -17.31 5.46 -8.95
C TYR A 114 -15.80 5.29 -8.85
N ASN A 115 -15.16 5.88 -7.87
CA ASN A 115 -13.73 5.69 -7.61
C ASN A 115 -13.38 4.20 -7.44
N VAL A 116 -12.23 3.82 -8.01
CA VAL A 116 -11.64 2.47 -7.91
C VAL A 116 -10.24 2.60 -7.31
N PRO A 117 -9.92 1.91 -6.22
CA PRO A 117 -8.56 1.90 -5.66
C PRO A 117 -7.65 1.07 -6.57
N ILE A 118 -6.57 1.69 -7.01
CA ILE A 118 -5.59 1.08 -7.93
C ILE A 118 -4.19 1.24 -7.35
N SER A 119 -3.48 0.12 -7.27
CA SER A 119 -2.06 0.10 -6.88
C SER A 119 -1.19 0.72 -7.98
N VAL A 120 -0.20 1.48 -7.55
CA VAL A 120 0.79 2.06 -8.45
C VAL A 120 1.90 1.04 -8.72
N MET A 121 2.16 0.74 -9.99
CA MET A 121 3.23 -0.14 -10.42
C MET A 121 4.58 0.58 -10.45
N ASP A 122 4.64 1.67 -11.18
CA ASP A 122 5.87 2.44 -11.38
C ASP A 122 5.57 3.93 -11.60
N ILE A 123 6.57 4.78 -11.38
CA ILE A 123 6.46 6.22 -11.47
C ILE A 123 7.71 6.76 -12.15
N ASP A 124 7.50 7.49 -13.24
CA ASP A 124 8.52 8.28 -13.91
C ASP A 124 8.21 9.77 -13.69
N VAL A 125 8.90 10.37 -12.73
CA VAL A 125 8.68 11.77 -12.36
C VAL A 125 9.18 12.73 -13.45
N GLU A 126 10.25 12.36 -14.16
CA GLU A 126 10.85 13.22 -15.19
C GLU A 126 9.94 13.31 -16.42
N ASN A 127 9.45 12.18 -16.90
CA ASN A 127 8.51 12.11 -18.01
C ASN A 127 7.04 12.33 -17.58
N GLN A 128 6.79 12.51 -16.28
CA GLN A 128 5.47 12.69 -15.69
C GLN A 128 4.49 11.54 -16.00
N ILE A 129 4.97 10.30 -15.95
CA ILE A 129 4.19 9.11 -16.24
C ILE A 129 3.94 8.29 -14.96
N LEU A 130 2.68 7.98 -14.74
CA LEU A 130 2.19 7.05 -13.74
C LEU A 130 1.78 5.75 -14.43
N LYS A 131 2.38 4.62 -14.02
CA LYS A 131 2.04 3.30 -14.55
C LYS A 131 1.19 2.52 -13.57
N VAL A 132 0.06 2.03 -14.05
CA VAL A 132 -0.86 1.19 -13.27
C VAL A 132 -1.32 -0.01 -14.08
N ILE A 133 -1.67 -1.10 -13.39
CA ILE A 133 -2.30 -2.26 -14.03
C ILE A 133 -3.69 -2.44 -13.45
N ILE A 134 -4.66 -2.57 -14.35
CA ILE A 134 -6.08 -2.71 -14.02
C ILE A 134 -6.58 -4.05 -14.53
N LYS A 135 -7.25 -4.80 -13.67
CA LYS A 135 -8.07 -5.95 -14.10
C LYS A 135 -9.51 -5.50 -14.28
N GLU A 136 -10.08 -5.77 -15.44
CA GLU A 136 -11.51 -5.59 -15.69
C GLU A 136 -12.30 -6.65 -14.92
N VAL A 137 -13.03 -6.23 -13.87
CA VAL A 137 -13.83 -7.13 -13.03
C VAL A 137 -15.29 -6.70 -12.92
N GLY A 138 -15.62 -5.49 -13.36
CA GLY A 138 -16.98 -4.97 -13.25
C GLY A 138 -17.15 -3.61 -13.88
N HIS A 139 -18.36 -3.03 -13.74
CA HIS A 139 -18.75 -1.81 -14.43
C HIS A 139 -17.73 -0.65 -14.26
N LYS A 140 -17.26 -0.42 -13.04
CA LYS A 140 -16.33 0.70 -12.75
C LYS A 140 -14.99 0.54 -13.48
N THR A 141 -14.40 -0.66 -13.46
CA THR A 141 -13.14 -0.93 -14.15
C THR A 141 -13.30 -0.94 -15.66
N LYS A 142 -14.43 -1.46 -16.17
CA LYS A 142 -14.77 -1.39 -17.59
C LYS A 142 -14.93 0.05 -18.06
N SER A 143 -15.61 0.89 -17.29
CA SER A 143 -15.78 2.31 -17.61
C SER A 143 -14.43 3.04 -17.71
N LEU A 144 -13.47 2.76 -16.81
CA LEU A 144 -12.12 3.32 -16.87
C LEU A 144 -11.39 3.03 -18.19
N LEU A 145 -11.64 1.85 -18.78
CA LEU A 145 -10.95 1.41 -19.99
C LEU A 145 -11.56 1.99 -21.28
N ASN A 146 -12.71 2.65 -21.20
CA ASN A 146 -13.41 3.22 -22.37
C ASN A 146 -13.00 4.66 -22.69
N PHE A 147 -12.18 5.32 -21.85
CA PHE A 147 -11.84 6.73 -22.01
C PHE A 147 -10.33 6.92 -22.12
N ASP A 148 -9.94 7.99 -22.82
CA ASP A 148 -8.55 8.43 -22.93
C ASP A 148 -8.17 9.46 -21.84
N GLU A 149 -9.11 9.78 -20.95
CA GLU A 149 -8.89 10.64 -19.78
C GLU A 149 -9.58 10.04 -18.56
N VAL A 150 -8.88 10.10 -17.43
CA VAL A 150 -9.35 9.58 -16.14
C VAL A 150 -9.10 10.59 -15.03
N TRP A 151 -10.01 10.68 -14.07
CA TRP A 151 -9.76 11.37 -12.82
C TRP A 151 -8.82 10.53 -11.96
N VAL A 152 -7.71 11.13 -11.52
CA VAL A 152 -6.74 10.55 -10.60
C VAL A 152 -6.80 11.30 -9.29
N ARG A 153 -7.05 10.59 -8.19
CA ARG A 153 -7.07 11.18 -6.85
C ARG A 153 -6.08 10.45 -5.95
N GLY A 154 -5.23 11.19 -5.24
CA GLY A 154 -4.21 10.64 -4.34
C GLY A 154 -3.31 11.69 -3.71
N PRO A 155 -2.23 11.26 -3.05
CA PRO A 155 -1.91 9.86 -2.73
C PRO A 155 -2.73 9.32 -1.57
N TYR A 156 -2.95 8.01 -1.55
CA TYR A 156 -3.43 7.27 -0.38
C TYR A 156 -2.29 6.35 0.10
N LEU A 157 -2.00 6.34 1.39
CA LEU A 157 -0.70 5.83 1.89
C LEU A 157 -0.77 4.45 2.54
N ASN A 158 -1.94 3.80 2.58
CA ASN A 158 -2.17 2.58 3.34
C ASN A 158 -2.39 1.32 2.47
N GLY A 159 -1.74 1.23 1.32
CA GLY A 159 -1.76 0.05 0.44
C GLY A 159 -0.87 -1.11 0.92
N VAL A 160 -0.11 -0.89 2.02
CA VAL A 160 0.70 -1.92 2.69
C VAL A 160 0.40 -1.88 4.18
N LEU A 161 0.20 -3.05 4.79
CA LEU A 161 0.12 -3.23 6.24
C LEU A 161 1.49 -3.67 6.75
N GLY A 162 1.92 -3.11 7.90
CA GLY A 162 3.29 -3.28 8.39
C GLY A 162 4.29 -2.33 7.75
N LEU A 163 3.88 -1.16 7.25
CA LEU A 163 4.77 -0.16 6.65
C LEU A 163 5.90 0.31 7.58
N LYS A 164 5.67 0.26 8.90
CA LYS A 164 6.70 0.51 9.91
C LYS A 164 7.91 -0.40 9.71
N GLU A 165 7.69 -1.65 9.36
CA GLU A 165 8.75 -2.65 9.23
C GLU A 165 9.73 -2.27 8.11
N PHE A 166 9.26 -1.70 7.01
CA PHE A 166 10.14 -1.15 5.97
C PHE A 166 11.01 0.00 6.47
N LYS A 167 10.42 0.91 7.29
CA LYS A 167 11.16 2.06 7.83
C LYS A 167 12.24 1.67 8.83
N LEU A 168 12.06 0.53 9.51
CA LEU A 168 12.98 0.01 10.51
C LEU A 168 14.06 -0.92 9.95
N THR A 169 13.99 -1.25 8.66
CA THR A 169 14.91 -2.19 8.02
C THR A 169 15.88 -1.42 7.12
N ALA A 170 17.16 -1.47 7.47
CA ALA A 170 18.24 -0.88 6.70
C ALA A 170 19.51 -1.74 6.86
N ASN A 171 20.28 -1.88 5.78
CA ASN A 171 21.50 -2.72 5.69
C ASN A 171 21.21 -4.20 6.04
N GLN A 172 20.08 -4.73 5.60
CA GLN A 172 19.60 -6.07 5.94
C GLN A 172 19.22 -6.86 4.69
N ASN A 173 19.09 -8.19 4.87
CA ASN A 173 18.54 -9.07 3.83
C ASN A 173 17.00 -9.09 3.92
N VAL A 174 16.35 -8.94 2.79
CA VAL A 174 14.89 -8.85 2.64
C VAL A 174 14.42 -9.84 1.60
N ALA A 175 13.40 -10.63 1.93
CA ALA A 175 12.69 -11.47 0.97
C ALA A 175 11.36 -10.82 0.55
N VAL A 176 11.14 -10.75 -0.75
CA VAL A 176 9.89 -10.26 -1.37
C VAL A 176 9.21 -11.44 -2.03
N ILE A 177 8.03 -11.84 -1.54
CA ILE A 177 7.32 -13.05 -1.99
C ILE A 177 5.99 -12.61 -2.62
N LEU A 178 5.80 -12.93 -3.90
CA LEU A 178 4.74 -12.36 -4.74
C LEU A 178 3.83 -13.44 -5.33
N SER A 179 2.53 -13.17 -5.38
CA SER A 179 1.55 -14.04 -6.04
C SER A 179 0.43 -13.25 -6.72
N GLY A 180 0.15 -13.61 -7.97
CA GLY A 180 -0.95 -13.05 -8.76
C GLY A 180 -0.86 -11.53 -8.93
N LEU A 181 -1.99 -10.85 -9.02
CA LEU A 181 -2.04 -9.40 -9.28
C LEU A 181 -1.42 -8.52 -8.18
N SER A 182 -1.22 -9.06 -6.98
CA SER A 182 -0.55 -8.29 -5.92
C SER A 182 0.93 -8.04 -6.19
N GLN A 183 1.50 -8.64 -7.24
CA GLN A 183 2.86 -8.32 -7.71
C GLN A 183 2.98 -6.89 -8.28
N VAL A 184 1.86 -6.28 -8.68
CA VAL A 184 1.86 -4.97 -9.38
C VAL A 184 2.60 -3.87 -8.61
N ASN A 185 2.50 -3.81 -7.30
CA ASN A 185 3.18 -2.79 -6.50
C ASN A 185 4.64 -3.13 -6.14
N ALA A 186 5.11 -4.34 -6.49
CA ALA A 186 6.42 -4.82 -6.10
C ALA A 186 7.59 -3.97 -6.62
N PRO A 187 7.63 -3.50 -7.88
CA PRO A 187 8.73 -2.65 -8.35
C PRO A 187 8.95 -1.42 -7.47
N LYS A 188 7.88 -0.74 -7.10
CA LYS A 188 7.94 0.45 -6.22
C LYS A 188 8.38 0.11 -4.80
N ILE A 189 7.90 -1.00 -4.25
CA ILE A 189 8.29 -1.48 -2.91
C ILE A 189 9.76 -1.87 -2.89
N ILE A 190 10.23 -2.62 -3.89
CA ILE A 190 11.63 -3.03 -4.01
C ILE A 190 12.55 -1.80 -4.13
N LYS A 191 12.19 -0.81 -4.98
CA LYS A 191 12.93 0.46 -5.08
C LYS A 191 13.08 1.13 -3.72
N TYR A 192 12.02 1.15 -2.91
CA TYR A 192 12.07 1.74 -1.58
C TYR A 192 12.97 0.95 -0.61
N ILE A 193 12.90 -0.38 -0.64
CA ILE A 193 13.72 -1.25 0.22
C ILE A 193 15.20 -1.08 -0.13
N LEU A 194 15.55 -1.06 -1.41
CA LEU A 194 16.92 -0.87 -1.91
C LEU A 194 17.52 0.49 -1.51
N LYS A 195 16.72 1.56 -1.43
CA LYS A 195 17.17 2.90 -0.99
C LYS A 195 17.74 2.91 0.44
N ASN A 196 17.39 1.93 1.26
CA ASN A 196 17.88 1.78 2.63
C ASN A 196 19.06 0.80 2.71
N ASN A 197 19.80 0.60 1.59
CA ASN A 197 20.94 -0.32 1.48
C ASN A 197 20.62 -1.76 1.87
N ASN A 198 19.40 -2.21 1.67
CA ASN A 198 19.01 -3.60 1.87
C ASN A 198 19.36 -4.45 0.66
N HIS A 199 19.67 -5.72 0.90
CA HIS A 199 19.76 -6.73 -0.14
C HIS A 199 18.39 -7.39 -0.32
N VAL A 200 17.90 -7.45 -1.56
CA VAL A 200 16.55 -7.96 -1.87
C VAL A 200 16.62 -9.19 -2.73
N GLU A 201 15.91 -10.24 -2.32
CA GLU A 201 15.65 -11.44 -3.11
C GLU A 201 14.16 -11.58 -3.35
N VAL A 202 13.78 -11.89 -4.59
CA VAL A 202 12.37 -11.94 -5.02
C VAL A 202 11.97 -13.37 -5.36
N PHE A 203 10.86 -13.82 -4.79
CA PHE A 203 10.24 -15.13 -5.05
C PHE A 203 8.85 -14.92 -5.66
N VAL A 204 8.62 -15.47 -6.84
CA VAL A 204 7.36 -15.33 -7.58
C VAL A 204 6.65 -16.66 -7.66
N ASP A 205 5.43 -16.71 -7.13
CA ASP A 205 4.58 -17.90 -7.11
C ASP A 205 4.04 -18.24 -8.51
N THR A 206 4.46 -19.38 -9.04
CA THR A 206 4.05 -19.85 -10.37
C THR A 206 2.63 -20.43 -10.42
N ARG A 207 1.97 -20.64 -9.28
CA ARG A 207 0.57 -21.14 -9.21
C ARG A 207 -0.45 -20.12 -9.71
N ARG A 208 -0.05 -18.84 -9.88
CA ARG A 208 -0.92 -17.73 -10.27
C ARG A 208 -0.34 -16.97 -11.44
N THR A 209 -1.13 -16.08 -11.99
CA THR A 209 -0.75 -15.21 -13.11
C THR A 209 0.53 -14.45 -12.80
N ILE A 210 1.49 -14.53 -13.71
CA ILE A 210 2.71 -13.74 -13.73
C ILE A 210 2.52 -12.67 -14.81
N LEU A 211 2.94 -11.45 -14.52
CA LEU A 211 2.86 -10.30 -15.43
C LEU A 211 4.27 -9.92 -15.87
N ASP A 212 4.61 -10.20 -17.12
CA ASP A 212 5.95 -9.98 -17.66
C ASP A 212 6.39 -8.52 -17.51
N GLU A 213 5.50 -7.55 -17.74
CA GLU A 213 5.79 -6.13 -17.53
C GLU A 213 6.22 -5.78 -16.10
N VAL A 214 5.64 -6.44 -15.09
CA VAL A 214 6.04 -6.27 -13.70
C VAL A 214 7.39 -6.92 -13.45
N ILE A 215 7.59 -8.13 -13.98
CA ILE A 215 8.85 -8.87 -13.84
C ILE A 215 10.00 -8.10 -14.50
N ASP A 216 9.78 -7.54 -15.68
CA ASP A 216 10.80 -6.76 -16.38
C ASP A 216 11.17 -5.50 -15.60
N LYS A 217 10.18 -4.83 -14.98
CA LYS A 217 10.45 -3.70 -14.07
C LYS A 217 11.24 -4.11 -12.82
N ILE A 218 11.04 -5.32 -12.32
CA ILE A 218 11.83 -5.85 -11.20
C ILE A 218 13.26 -6.18 -11.64
N LYS A 219 13.44 -6.77 -12.82
CA LYS A 219 14.79 -7.06 -13.40
C LYS A 219 15.62 -5.79 -13.57
N GLU A 220 15.01 -4.66 -13.98
CA GLU A 220 15.69 -3.36 -14.10
C GLU A 220 16.34 -2.91 -12.76
N LEU A 221 15.90 -3.45 -11.63
CA LEU A 221 16.42 -3.13 -10.30
C LEU A 221 17.65 -3.98 -9.89
N ASN A 222 18.13 -4.86 -10.78
CA ASN A 222 19.28 -5.74 -10.53
C ASN A 222 19.15 -6.61 -9.27
N VAL A 223 17.97 -7.16 -9.03
CA VAL A 223 17.67 -8.11 -7.95
C VAL A 223 17.48 -9.52 -8.53
N ASN A 224 17.81 -10.56 -7.75
CA ASN A 224 17.55 -11.93 -8.16
C ASN A 224 16.06 -12.26 -8.06
N ILE A 225 15.55 -12.99 -9.06
CA ILE A 225 14.15 -13.41 -9.12
C ILE A 225 14.09 -14.93 -9.27
N HIS A 226 13.37 -15.58 -8.38
CA HIS A 226 13.12 -17.02 -8.40
C HIS A 226 11.65 -17.29 -8.70
N PHE A 227 11.38 -18.13 -9.68
CA PHE A 227 10.04 -18.59 -10.01
C PHE A 227 9.84 -19.97 -9.42
N LEU A 228 8.92 -20.10 -8.46
CA LEU A 228 8.74 -21.30 -7.65
C LEU A 228 7.23 -21.63 -7.49
N ASN A 229 6.92 -22.91 -7.39
CA ASN A 229 5.66 -23.33 -6.77
C ASN A 229 5.84 -23.23 -5.25
N ILE A 230 5.44 -22.11 -4.66
CA ILE A 230 5.74 -21.80 -3.25
C ILE A 230 5.26 -22.88 -2.28
N LYS A 231 4.19 -23.62 -2.62
CA LYS A 231 3.68 -24.69 -1.78
C LYS A 231 4.56 -25.95 -1.82
N GLU A 232 5.08 -26.28 -3.01
CA GLU A 232 5.94 -27.47 -3.22
C GLU A 232 7.39 -27.18 -2.82
N ASP A 233 7.85 -25.95 -3.10
CA ASP A 233 9.22 -25.48 -2.92
C ASP A 233 9.41 -24.72 -1.59
N GLU A 234 8.51 -24.88 -0.61
CA GLU A 234 8.54 -24.18 0.67
C GLU A 234 9.89 -24.31 1.39
N SER A 235 10.53 -25.49 1.29
CA SER A 235 11.83 -25.76 1.88
C SER A 235 12.93 -24.84 1.33
N LEU A 236 12.91 -24.52 0.04
CA LEU A 236 13.90 -23.63 -0.59
C LEU A 236 13.81 -22.21 -0.02
N ILE A 237 12.58 -21.70 0.17
CA ILE A 237 12.36 -20.40 0.77
C ILE A 237 12.79 -20.37 2.23
N LYS A 238 12.46 -21.41 3.00
CA LYS A 238 12.88 -21.55 4.40
C LYS A 238 14.40 -21.59 4.53
N ASP A 239 15.07 -22.35 3.69
CA ASP A 239 16.52 -22.45 3.66
C ASP A 239 17.17 -21.11 3.29
N TYR A 240 16.61 -20.39 2.31
CA TYR A 240 17.09 -19.07 1.96
C TYR A 240 16.98 -18.10 3.15
N ILE A 241 15.80 -18.03 3.78
CA ILE A 241 15.55 -17.15 4.93
C ILE A 241 16.53 -17.41 6.07
N ARG A 242 16.78 -18.69 6.39
CA ARG A 242 17.72 -19.08 7.47
C ARG A 242 19.16 -18.77 7.12
N ARG A 243 19.64 -19.20 5.95
CA ARG A 243 21.06 -19.06 5.54
C ARG A 243 21.49 -17.62 5.38
N ASN A 244 20.57 -16.74 4.96
CA ASN A 244 20.86 -15.34 4.71
C ASN A 244 20.42 -14.42 5.84
N ASN A 245 19.96 -14.95 6.99
CA ASN A 245 19.50 -14.16 8.12
C ASN A 245 18.53 -13.05 7.68
N VAL A 246 17.46 -13.42 6.98
CA VAL A 246 16.47 -12.47 6.47
C VAL A 246 15.75 -11.79 7.64
N GLU A 247 15.78 -10.46 7.65
CA GLU A 247 15.21 -9.62 8.71
C GLU A 247 13.80 -9.13 8.42
N LEU A 248 13.42 -9.06 7.13
CA LEU A 248 12.10 -8.61 6.69
C LEU A 248 11.60 -9.49 5.55
N VAL A 249 10.34 -9.91 5.67
CA VAL A 249 9.59 -10.53 4.57
C VAL A 249 8.43 -9.63 4.19
N TYR A 250 8.35 -9.28 2.90
CA TYR A 250 7.15 -8.68 2.31
C TYR A 250 6.39 -9.73 1.51
N SER A 251 5.10 -9.91 1.81
CA SER A 251 4.21 -10.80 1.08
C SER A 251 3.19 -10.01 0.26
N GLY A 252 3.31 -10.09 -1.06
CA GLY A 252 2.39 -9.50 -2.03
C GLY A 252 1.47 -10.55 -2.65
N GLY A 253 0.39 -10.90 -1.96
CA GLY A 253 -0.59 -11.89 -2.41
C GLY A 253 -1.98 -11.65 -1.81
N PHE A 254 -2.95 -12.51 -2.14
CA PHE A 254 -4.26 -12.51 -1.46
C PHE A 254 -4.10 -12.84 0.03
N ASN A 255 -5.10 -12.55 0.83
CA ASN A 255 -5.04 -12.78 2.28
C ASN A 255 -4.72 -14.24 2.64
N SER A 256 -5.26 -15.23 1.91
CA SER A 256 -4.94 -16.65 2.11
C SER A 256 -3.47 -16.96 1.79
N PHE A 257 -2.93 -16.40 0.72
CA PHE A 257 -1.52 -16.50 0.39
C PHE A 257 -0.64 -15.82 1.43
N ASN A 258 -0.97 -14.58 1.81
CA ASN A 258 -0.22 -13.87 2.84
C ASN A 258 -0.22 -14.63 4.17
N LYS A 259 -1.31 -15.34 4.51
CA LYS A 259 -1.39 -16.21 5.69
C LYS A 259 -0.51 -17.47 5.55
N GLU A 260 -0.46 -18.06 4.35
CA GLU A 260 0.47 -19.16 4.02
C GLU A 260 1.92 -18.73 4.25
N ILE A 261 2.33 -17.57 3.72
CA ILE A 261 3.69 -17.02 3.89
C ILE A 261 3.96 -16.64 5.34
N MET A 262 2.99 -16.06 6.04
CA MET A 262 3.14 -15.76 7.47
C MET A 262 3.46 -17.03 8.25
N ASN A 263 2.70 -18.12 8.04
CA ASN A 263 2.92 -19.39 8.75
C ASN A 263 4.30 -20.00 8.40
N LEU A 264 4.73 -19.87 7.12
CA LEU A 264 6.06 -20.30 6.71
C LEU A 264 7.13 -19.53 7.47
N VAL A 265 7.04 -18.20 7.53
CA VAL A 265 8.01 -17.34 8.24
C VAL A 265 8.00 -17.60 9.73
N ASP A 266 6.81 -17.70 10.36
CA ASP A 266 6.65 -17.95 11.79
C ASP A 266 7.19 -19.34 12.19
N SER A 267 7.20 -20.33 11.26
CA SER A 267 7.84 -21.63 11.49
C SER A 267 9.38 -21.57 11.56
N ILE A 268 9.95 -20.46 11.14
CA ILE A 268 11.41 -20.20 11.20
C ILE A 268 11.73 -19.34 12.42
N ASP A 269 11.17 -18.14 12.46
CA ASP A 269 11.29 -17.17 13.57
C ASP A 269 10.16 -16.13 13.51
N GLU A 270 9.36 -16.05 14.58
CA GLU A 270 8.27 -15.07 14.70
C GLU A 270 8.77 -13.61 14.81
N ASN A 271 10.06 -13.39 15.10
CA ASN A 271 10.66 -12.07 15.21
C ASN A 271 11.03 -11.46 13.85
N ILE A 272 11.10 -12.24 12.77
CA ILE A 272 11.30 -11.72 11.42
C ILE A 272 10.21 -10.70 11.13
N LYS A 273 10.58 -9.48 10.75
CA LYS A 273 9.63 -8.44 10.40
C LYS A 273 8.76 -8.87 9.23
N PHE A 274 7.47 -8.57 9.28
CA PHE A 274 6.52 -9.04 8.27
C PHE A 274 5.56 -7.94 7.82
N ALA A 275 5.53 -7.71 6.52
CA ALA A 275 4.63 -6.74 5.89
C ALA A 275 3.88 -7.38 4.73
N ILE A 276 2.67 -6.90 4.45
CA ILE A 276 1.79 -7.45 3.43
C ILE A 276 1.11 -6.38 2.58
N ALA A 277 0.70 -6.74 1.37
CA ALA A 277 -0.22 -5.92 0.59
C ALA A 277 -1.57 -5.79 1.31
N ASN A 278 -2.14 -4.58 1.33
CA ASN A 278 -3.47 -4.34 1.89
C ASN A 278 -4.55 -4.67 0.85
N ASN A 279 -5.12 -5.87 0.96
CA ASN A 279 -6.16 -6.37 0.03
C ASN A 279 -7.59 -6.16 0.55
N ASN A 280 -7.80 -5.27 1.51
CA ASN A 280 -9.13 -4.97 2.02
C ASN A 280 -9.98 -4.23 0.98
N LEU A 281 -11.31 -4.39 1.11
CA LEU A 281 -12.24 -3.62 0.30
C LEU A 281 -12.12 -2.13 0.66
N ILE A 282 -11.48 -1.36 -0.21
CA ILE A 282 -11.35 0.08 -0.08
C ILE A 282 -12.35 0.74 -1.02
N VAL A 283 -13.21 1.61 -0.48
CA VAL A 283 -14.21 2.36 -1.24
C VAL A 283 -13.88 3.86 -1.23
N CYS A 284 -13.98 4.52 -0.07
CA CYS A 284 -13.71 5.97 0.03
C CYS A 284 -12.24 6.30 0.30
N ALA A 285 -11.46 5.38 0.84
CA ALA A 285 -10.08 5.57 1.31
C ALA A 285 -9.89 6.68 2.37
N GLU A 286 -10.97 7.29 2.87
CA GLU A 286 -10.97 8.41 3.81
C GLU A 286 -11.39 8.02 5.25
N GLY A 287 -11.63 6.73 5.50
CA GLY A 287 -12.07 6.25 6.82
C GLY A 287 -13.56 6.49 7.14
N ILE A 288 -14.34 7.03 6.20
CA ILE A 288 -15.73 7.48 6.44
C ILE A 288 -16.73 6.35 6.22
N CYS A 289 -16.69 5.67 5.06
CA CYS A 289 -17.76 4.75 4.63
C CYS A 289 -17.83 3.43 5.41
N GLY A 290 -16.79 3.06 6.16
CA GLY A 290 -16.74 1.81 6.91
C GLY A 290 -16.48 0.54 6.09
N GLY A 291 -16.43 0.59 4.75
CA GLY A 291 -16.24 -0.56 3.87
C GLY A 291 -14.95 -1.36 4.12
N CYS A 292 -13.91 -0.69 4.60
CA CYS A 292 -12.62 -1.28 4.95
C CYS A 292 -12.48 -1.67 6.43
N THR A 293 -13.59 -1.74 7.17
CA THR A 293 -13.54 -2.06 8.61
C THR A 293 -13.17 -3.52 8.82
N VAL A 294 -12.13 -3.74 9.62
CA VAL A 294 -11.67 -5.05 10.07
C VAL A 294 -11.66 -5.09 11.60
N VAL A 295 -11.73 -6.29 12.17
CA VAL A 295 -11.58 -6.47 13.62
C VAL A 295 -10.20 -7.04 13.87
N VAL A 296 -9.39 -6.34 14.67
CA VAL A 296 -8.05 -6.76 15.06
C VAL A 296 -7.93 -6.63 16.57
N ASN A 297 -7.58 -7.71 17.25
CA ASN A 297 -7.50 -7.77 18.72
C ASN A 297 -8.75 -7.21 19.42
N GLY A 298 -9.95 -7.57 18.91
CA GLY A 298 -11.23 -7.15 19.44
C GLY A 298 -11.63 -5.70 19.10
N LYS A 299 -10.79 -4.92 18.44
CA LYS A 299 -11.07 -3.52 18.07
C LYS A 299 -11.46 -3.41 16.59
N ARG A 300 -12.46 -2.60 16.29
CA ARG A 300 -12.86 -2.25 14.92
C ARG A 300 -11.92 -1.17 14.39
N ILE A 301 -11.23 -1.48 13.28
CA ILE A 301 -10.19 -0.64 12.68
C ILE A 301 -10.51 -0.41 11.21
N LYS A 302 -10.32 0.81 10.73
CA LYS A 302 -10.49 1.19 9.31
C LYS A 302 -9.16 1.02 8.58
N SER A 303 -8.96 -0.09 7.86
CA SER A 303 -7.70 -0.46 7.23
C SER A 303 -7.23 0.48 6.11
N CYS A 304 -8.08 1.37 5.60
CA CYS A 304 -7.67 2.40 4.64
C CYS A 304 -6.88 3.55 5.29
N LYS A 305 -6.95 3.71 6.62
CA LYS A 305 -6.27 4.77 7.38
C LYS A 305 -5.30 4.24 8.42
N ALA A 306 -5.66 3.15 9.11
CA ALA A 306 -4.89 2.62 10.21
C ALA A 306 -3.74 1.74 9.71
N GLN A 307 -2.53 1.98 10.22
CA GLN A 307 -1.40 1.08 10.07
C GLN A 307 -1.53 -0.08 11.06
N ILE A 308 -1.70 -1.27 10.52
CA ILE A 308 -1.89 -2.51 11.26
C ILE A 308 -0.65 -3.38 11.04
N ASN A 309 -0.21 -4.09 12.09
CA ASN A 309 0.80 -5.13 11.92
C ASN A 309 0.23 -6.24 11.01
N GLY A 310 1.02 -6.68 10.03
CA GLY A 310 0.57 -7.68 9.05
C GLY A 310 0.15 -9.01 9.70
N ARG A 311 0.88 -9.47 10.73
CA ARG A 311 0.55 -10.70 11.46
C ARG A 311 -0.73 -10.56 12.27
N ASP A 312 -0.89 -9.45 13.01
CA ASP A 312 -2.10 -9.21 13.80
C ASP A 312 -3.34 -9.17 12.89
N TYR A 313 -3.21 -8.53 11.73
CA TYR A 313 -4.27 -8.52 10.74
C TYR A 313 -4.64 -9.94 10.28
N LEU A 314 -3.66 -10.74 9.83
CA LEU A 314 -3.90 -12.07 9.29
C LEU A 314 -4.40 -13.08 10.33
N LYS A 315 -3.92 -12.99 11.57
CA LYS A 315 -4.39 -13.85 12.68
C LYS A 315 -5.87 -13.59 13.04
N ASN A 316 -6.37 -12.39 12.80
CA ASN A 316 -7.76 -11.99 13.08
C ASN A 316 -8.71 -12.11 11.87
N LEU A 317 -8.22 -12.51 10.70
CA LEU A 317 -9.09 -12.83 9.55
C LEU A 317 -9.85 -14.14 9.80
N LYS A 318 -11.18 -14.07 9.68
CA LYS A 318 -12.07 -15.23 9.76
C LYS A 318 -12.06 -16.02 8.46
#